data_c575676ed253ffc448a65b4a99ec9650
#
_entry.id   c575676ed253ffc448a65b4a99ec9650
#
_cell.length_a   1.000
_cell.length_b   1.000
_cell.length_c   1.000
_cell.angle_alpha   90.00
_cell.angle_beta   90.00
_cell.angle_gamma   90.00
#
_symmetry.space_group_name_H-M   'P 1'
#
loop_
_entity.id
_entity.type
_entity.pdbx_description
1 polymer ?
#
loop_
_entity_poly.entity_id
_entity_poly.type
_entity_poly.pdbx_seq_one_letter_code
_entity_poly.pdbx_strand_id
1 'polypeptide(L)'
;VTASIAQNQNKDTSNSAPDAAIEVKNLSKIYQGQHGQPEKLALNDVSLSIPHGSFFALLGPNGAGKSTFINILAGLVIKSSGDAKIWGYDIEDQMRAARRSIGIVPQELNLDPFFTPRELMEVQAGLYGIAKNQRRTDEILDAVGLADKANSYARTLSGGMRRRLLVAKAMVHSPRILVLDEPTAGVDIELRIQLWDYVRELNRQGTTVLLTTHYLEEAEELCDKVAIINHGRVVACDETKTLLSKMDAKELNVTVAQTLNNVPDLLRGHGYNVNLIGENRLSFQYSPSKVEIGNILDLVSQAGLTVADLTTKESDLEDLFLHLTREDNAKIA
;
A
#
# COMPACT_ATOMS: atom_id res chain seq x y z
N VAL A 1 -61.81 -17.33 -14.22
CA VAL A 1 -61.36 -16.60 -12.99
C VAL A 1 -59.85 -16.58 -13.03
N THR A 2 -59.29 -15.53 -13.60
CA THR A 2 -57.86 -15.26 -13.78
C THR A 2 -57.39 -14.47 -12.58
N ALA A 3 -56.48 -15.01 -11.78
CA ALA A 3 -55.78 -14.31 -10.75
C ALA A 3 -54.39 -13.85 -11.29
N SER A 4 -54.22 -12.55 -11.39
CA SER A 4 -53.01 -11.83 -11.74
C SER A 4 -51.97 -12.00 -10.62
N ILE A 5 -50.85 -12.63 -10.93
CA ILE A 5 -49.67 -12.63 -10.04
C ILE A 5 -48.87 -11.36 -10.39
N ALA A 6 -48.95 -10.38 -9.48
CA ALA A 6 -48.14 -9.16 -9.55
C ALA A 6 -46.65 -9.52 -9.43
N GLN A 7 -45.93 -9.30 -10.48
CA GLN A 7 -44.46 -9.34 -10.50
C GLN A 7 -43.93 -8.13 -9.69
N ASN A 8 -43.41 -8.41 -8.51
CA ASN A 8 -42.66 -7.45 -7.74
C ASN A 8 -41.27 -7.35 -8.37
N GLN A 9 -41.13 -6.48 -9.36
CA GLN A 9 -39.82 -6.07 -9.88
C GLN A 9 -39.17 -5.14 -8.85
N ASN A 10 -38.30 -5.71 -8.03
CA ASN A 10 -37.32 -4.92 -7.31
C ASN A 10 -36.46 -4.21 -8.38
N LYS A 11 -36.66 -2.90 -8.47
CA LYS A 11 -35.78 -2.02 -9.23
C LYS A 11 -34.41 -2.00 -8.56
N ASP A 12 -33.49 -2.83 -9.08
CA ASP A 12 -32.06 -2.63 -8.87
C ASP A 12 -31.68 -1.30 -9.50
N THR A 13 -31.55 -0.30 -8.64
CA THR A 13 -31.08 1.03 -9.01
C THR A 13 -29.62 0.97 -9.43
N SER A 14 -29.37 1.37 -10.67
CA SER A 14 -28.10 1.80 -11.26
C SER A 14 -26.86 0.93 -11.01
N ASN A 15 -26.54 0.09 -12.00
CA ASN A 15 -25.35 -0.73 -12.12
C ASN A 15 -24.11 0.09 -12.59
N SER A 16 -24.00 1.36 -12.20
CA SER A 16 -22.78 2.16 -12.39
C SER A 16 -21.87 1.93 -11.19
N ALA A 17 -20.59 1.64 -11.46
CA ALA A 17 -19.59 1.58 -10.42
C ALA A 17 -19.59 2.90 -9.62
N PRO A 18 -19.46 2.88 -8.29
CA PRO A 18 -19.32 4.11 -7.51
C PRO A 18 -18.00 4.80 -7.86
N ASP A 19 -17.95 6.13 -7.76
CA ASP A 19 -16.74 6.91 -8.00
C ASP A 19 -15.58 6.49 -7.08
N ALA A 20 -15.91 6.09 -5.85
CA ALA A 20 -14.97 5.56 -4.87
C ALA A 20 -15.27 4.09 -4.55
N ALA A 21 -14.24 3.24 -4.59
CA ALA A 21 -14.31 1.87 -4.13
C ALA A 21 -14.39 1.80 -2.60
N ILE A 22 -13.64 2.67 -1.90
CA ILE A 22 -13.70 2.86 -0.45
C ILE A 22 -13.86 4.35 -0.18
N GLU A 23 -14.87 4.71 0.60
CA GLU A 23 -15.10 6.07 1.07
C GLU A 23 -15.17 6.08 2.59
N VAL A 24 -14.33 6.90 3.22
CA VAL A 24 -14.25 7.03 4.68
C VAL A 24 -14.36 8.51 5.04
N LYS A 25 -15.22 8.85 6.00
CA LYS A 25 -15.44 10.23 6.47
C LYS A 25 -15.34 10.28 8.00
N ASN A 26 -14.41 11.11 8.48
CA ASN A 26 -14.21 11.42 9.90
C ASN A 26 -14.10 10.15 10.79
N LEU A 27 -13.49 9.08 10.25
CA LEU A 27 -13.37 7.79 10.91
C LEU A 27 -12.44 7.88 12.10
N SER A 28 -12.94 7.53 13.27
CA SER A 28 -12.15 7.49 14.50
C SER A 28 -12.31 6.16 15.23
N LYS A 29 -11.22 5.74 15.90
CA LYS A 29 -11.20 4.56 16.75
C LYS A 29 -10.41 4.81 18.02
N ILE A 30 -11.11 4.65 19.13
CA ILE A 30 -10.54 4.66 20.48
C ILE A 30 -10.63 3.24 21.03
N TYR A 31 -9.52 2.69 21.47
CA TYR A 31 -9.48 1.45 22.24
C TYR A 31 -9.49 1.79 23.72
N GLN A 32 -10.43 1.21 24.45
CA GLN A 32 -10.51 1.36 25.90
C GLN A 32 -9.31 0.68 26.56
N GLY A 33 -8.67 1.37 27.46
CA GLY A 33 -7.56 0.81 28.24
C GLY A 33 -8.07 -0.33 29.16
N GLN A 34 -7.30 -1.41 29.24
CA GLN A 34 -7.56 -2.50 30.16
C GLN A 34 -6.60 -2.42 31.37
N HIS A 35 -7.06 -2.80 32.54
CA HIS A 35 -6.23 -2.90 33.76
C HIS A 35 -5.49 -1.61 34.14
N GLY A 36 -6.17 -0.44 33.99
CA GLY A 36 -5.60 0.86 34.36
C GLY A 36 -4.69 1.52 33.32
N GLN A 37 -4.57 0.91 32.12
CA GLN A 37 -3.90 1.56 30.99
C GLN A 37 -4.80 2.69 30.43
N PRO A 38 -4.20 3.79 29.94
CA PRO A 38 -4.96 4.86 29.31
C PRO A 38 -5.63 4.39 28.00
N GLU A 39 -6.69 5.10 27.61
CA GLU A 39 -7.30 4.92 26.30
C GLU A 39 -6.28 5.18 25.19
N LYS A 40 -6.36 4.41 24.11
CA LYS A 40 -5.52 4.57 22.92
C LYS A 40 -6.34 5.04 21.75
N LEU A 41 -6.10 6.26 21.30
CA LEU A 41 -6.65 6.81 20.07
C LEU A 41 -5.83 6.21 18.89
N ALA A 42 -6.44 5.29 18.15
CA ALA A 42 -5.78 4.57 17.07
C ALA A 42 -6.07 5.17 15.69
N LEU A 43 -7.25 5.75 15.49
CA LEU A 43 -7.63 6.57 14.35
C LEU A 43 -8.28 7.85 14.84
N ASN A 44 -7.93 8.98 14.24
CA ASN A 44 -8.33 10.31 14.65
C ASN A 44 -8.79 11.11 13.43
N ASP A 45 -10.10 11.12 13.18
CA ASP A 45 -10.73 11.92 12.12
C ASP A 45 -10.18 11.60 10.71
N VAL A 46 -10.02 10.30 10.39
CA VAL A 46 -9.51 9.86 9.10
C VAL A 46 -10.59 10.03 8.03
N SER A 47 -10.31 10.85 7.02
CA SER A 47 -11.13 10.98 5.83
C SER A 47 -10.29 10.59 4.61
N LEU A 48 -10.76 9.60 3.83
CA LEU A 48 -10.03 9.02 2.72
C LEU A 48 -10.98 8.48 1.66
N SER A 49 -10.65 8.75 0.39
CA SER A 49 -11.38 8.23 -0.76
C SER A 49 -10.42 7.47 -1.67
N ILE A 50 -10.68 6.17 -1.88
CA ILE A 50 -9.91 5.30 -2.75
C ILE A 50 -10.71 5.12 -4.05
N PRO A 51 -10.21 5.61 -5.20
CA PRO A 51 -10.92 5.51 -6.45
C PRO A 51 -11.13 4.07 -6.91
N HIS A 52 -12.18 3.85 -7.68
CA HIS A 52 -12.44 2.57 -8.32
C HIS A 52 -11.30 2.22 -9.31
N GLY A 53 -10.88 0.95 -9.31
CA GLY A 53 -9.85 0.43 -10.20
C GLY A 53 -8.43 0.94 -9.93
N SER A 54 -8.21 1.78 -8.90
CA SER A 54 -6.87 2.26 -8.56
C SER A 54 -6.04 1.21 -7.83
N PHE A 55 -4.73 1.32 -7.98
CA PHE A 55 -3.75 0.69 -7.11
C PHE A 55 -3.32 1.73 -6.08
N PHE A 56 -3.75 1.57 -4.84
CA PHE A 56 -3.63 2.57 -3.78
C PHE A 56 -2.75 2.08 -2.64
N ALA A 57 -1.78 2.88 -2.18
CA ALA A 57 -0.98 2.58 -1.00
C ALA A 57 -1.46 3.35 0.24
N LEU A 58 -1.53 2.67 1.39
CA LEU A 58 -1.66 3.28 2.71
C LEU A 58 -0.36 3.05 3.49
N LEU A 59 0.46 4.07 3.57
CA LEU A 59 1.78 4.05 4.22
C LEU A 59 1.72 4.67 5.61
N GLY A 60 2.66 4.32 6.47
CA GLY A 60 2.77 4.88 7.81
C GLY A 60 3.69 4.05 8.70
N PRO A 61 4.24 4.61 9.77
CA PRO A 61 5.07 3.88 10.71
C PRO A 61 4.26 2.81 11.48
N ASN A 62 4.97 1.94 12.19
CA ASN A 62 4.32 0.97 13.06
C ASN A 62 3.51 1.67 14.15
N GLY A 63 2.27 1.24 14.33
CA GLY A 63 1.34 1.89 15.27
C GLY A 63 0.61 3.12 14.73
N ALA A 64 0.83 3.53 13.48
CA ALA A 64 0.16 4.69 12.87
C ALA A 64 -1.35 4.54 12.69
N GLY A 65 -1.90 3.31 12.78
CA GLY A 65 -3.33 3.04 12.62
C GLY A 65 -3.72 2.22 11.39
N LYS A 66 -2.77 1.85 10.51
CA LYS A 66 -3.03 1.10 9.26
C LYS A 66 -3.86 -0.17 9.47
N SER A 67 -3.40 -1.07 10.33
CA SER A 67 -4.11 -2.33 10.61
C SER A 67 -5.46 -2.08 11.30
N THR A 68 -5.61 -1.04 12.12
CA THR A 68 -6.91 -0.64 12.69
C THR A 68 -7.87 -0.20 11.58
N PHE A 69 -7.41 0.60 10.63
CA PHE A 69 -8.18 1.03 9.46
C PHE A 69 -8.66 -0.18 8.64
N ILE A 70 -7.75 -1.08 8.28
CA ILE A 70 -8.07 -2.32 7.55
C ILE A 70 -9.06 -3.19 8.33
N ASN A 71 -8.85 -3.38 9.63
CA ASN A 71 -9.72 -4.21 10.46
C ASN A 71 -11.14 -3.64 10.62
N ILE A 72 -11.30 -2.32 10.56
CA ILE A 72 -12.63 -1.69 10.50
C ILE A 72 -13.29 -1.99 9.17
N LEU A 73 -12.60 -1.83 8.04
CA LEU A 73 -13.14 -2.19 6.72
C LEU A 73 -13.47 -3.68 6.63
N ALA A 74 -12.67 -4.55 7.25
CA ALA A 74 -12.92 -5.99 7.36
C ALA A 74 -14.15 -6.33 8.20
N GLY A 75 -14.64 -5.37 9.02
CA GLY A 75 -15.66 -5.59 10.02
C GLY A 75 -15.20 -6.45 11.19
N LEU A 76 -13.88 -6.50 11.45
CA LEU A 76 -13.27 -7.17 12.62
C LEU A 76 -13.19 -6.23 13.82
N VAL A 77 -13.16 -4.93 13.58
CA VAL A 77 -13.14 -3.87 14.60
C VAL A 77 -14.30 -2.91 14.35
N ILE A 78 -15.05 -2.60 15.38
CA ILE A 78 -16.12 -1.60 15.33
C ILE A 78 -15.49 -0.22 15.50
N LYS A 79 -15.84 0.70 14.60
CA LYS A 79 -15.44 2.12 14.69
C LYS A 79 -15.98 2.79 15.94
N SER A 80 -15.35 3.86 16.40
CA SER A 80 -15.91 4.68 17.51
C SER A 80 -16.81 5.79 16.99
N SER A 81 -16.47 6.38 15.82
CA SER A 81 -17.27 7.40 15.14
C SER A 81 -16.89 7.51 13.67
N GLY A 82 -17.63 8.33 12.91
CA GLY A 82 -17.43 8.54 11.48
C GLY A 82 -18.14 7.51 10.61
N ASP A 83 -18.00 7.61 9.31
CA ASP A 83 -18.66 6.76 8.31
C ASP A 83 -17.64 6.06 7.44
N ALA A 84 -17.96 4.83 7.00
CA ALA A 84 -17.16 4.10 6.04
C ALA A 84 -18.06 3.30 5.09
N LYS A 85 -17.78 3.39 3.80
CA LYS A 85 -18.46 2.64 2.75
C LYS A 85 -17.47 1.86 1.91
N ILE A 86 -17.86 0.65 1.55
CA ILE A 86 -17.13 -0.25 0.64
C ILE A 86 -18.02 -0.51 -0.55
N TRP A 87 -17.59 -0.09 -1.74
CA TRP A 87 -18.37 -0.20 -2.97
C TRP A 87 -19.77 0.43 -2.85
N GLY A 88 -19.87 1.57 -2.14
CA GLY A 88 -21.12 2.26 -1.85
C GLY A 88 -21.95 1.67 -0.72
N TYR A 89 -21.60 0.47 -0.22
CA TYR A 89 -22.30 -0.18 0.91
C TYR A 89 -21.73 0.28 2.24
N ASP A 90 -22.59 0.73 3.13
CA ASP A 90 -22.20 1.06 4.50
C ASP A 90 -21.72 -0.19 5.26
N ILE A 91 -20.59 -0.07 6.01
CA ILE A 91 -19.95 -1.21 6.68
C ILE A 91 -20.75 -1.76 7.87
N GLU A 92 -21.69 -1.00 8.44
CA GLU A 92 -22.56 -1.40 9.55
C GLU A 92 -23.94 -1.79 9.05
N ASP A 93 -24.63 -0.91 8.34
CA ASP A 93 -26.02 -1.13 7.90
C ASP A 93 -26.11 -2.18 6.79
N GLN A 94 -25.12 -2.23 5.87
CA GLN A 94 -25.09 -3.14 4.74
C GLN A 94 -23.87 -4.09 4.80
N MET A 95 -23.51 -4.51 6.01
CA MET A 95 -22.30 -5.27 6.34
C MET A 95 -22.04 -6.48 5.41
N ARG A 96 -23.09 -7.24 5.04
CA ARG A 96 -22.92 -8.42 4.18
C ARG A 96 -22.51 -8.04 2.75
N ALA A 97 -23.09 -6.99 2.19
CA ALA A 97 -22.75 -6.50 0.86
C ALA A 97 -21.34 -5.88 0.85
N ALA A 98 -21.01 -5.08 1.86
CA ALA A 98 -19.69 -4.51 2.05
C ALA A 98 -18.61 -5.61 2.12
N ARG A 99 -18.79 -6.64 2.95
CA ARG A 99 -17.85 -7.77 3.09
C ARG A 99 -17.74 -8.65 1.83
N ARG A 100 -18.78 -8.75 1.01
CA ARG A 100 -18.72 -9.45 -0.27
C ARG A 100 -17.95 -8.65 -1.33
N SER A 101 -17.81 -7.35 -1.17
CA SER A 101 -17.09 -6.49 -2.11
C SER A 101 -15.58 -6.42 -1.85
N ILE A 102 -15.11 -6.95 -0.71
CA ILE A 102 -13.72 -6.85 -0.27
C ILE A 102 -13.11 -8.22 0.02
N GLY A 103 -11.90 -8.47 -0.47
CA GLY A 103 -11.04 -9.59 -0.10
C GLY A 103 -9.84 -9.06 0.69
N ILE A 104 -9.48 -9.71 1.78
CA ILE A 104 -8.39 -9.25 2.66
C ILE A 104 -7.35 -10.33 2.80
N VAL A 105 -6.10 -9.96 2.55
CA VAL A 105 -4.91 -10.76 2.79
C VAL A 105 -4.20 -10.18 4.02
N PRO A 106 -4.28 -10.84 5.17
CA PRO A 106 -3.67 -10.34 6.40
C PRO A 106 -2.15 -10.49 6.37
N GLN A 107 -1.48 -9.73 7.22
CA GLN A 107 -0.04 -9.81 7.44
C GLN A 107 0.39 -11.20 7.93
N GLU A 108 -0.37 -11.81 8.84
CA GLU A 108 -0.06 -13.10 9.41
C GLU A 108 -0.50 -14.26 8.50
N LEU A 109 0.32 -15.32 8.44
CA LEU A 109 0.05 -16.54 7.67
C LEU A 109 -0.91 -17.48 8.41
N ASN A 110 -2.12 -17.02 8.70
CA ASN A 110 -3.15 -17.77 9.41
C ASN A 110 -3.84 -18.79 8.47
N LEU A 111 -3.15 -19.88 8.15
CA LEU A 111 -3.68 -21.01 7.39
C LEU A 111 -3.69 -22.25 8.28
N ASP A 112 -4.79 -23.00 8.22
CA ASP A 112 -4.85 -24.29 8.91
C ASP A 112 -3.86 -25.26 8.25
N PRO A 113 -2.88 -25.81 8.98
CA PRO A 113 -1.81 -26.63 8.44
C PRO A 113 -2.27 -27.99 7.93
N PHE A 114 -3.45 -28.44 8.32
CA PHE A 114 -4.00 -29.76 8.00
C PHE A 114 -4.94 -29.78 6.79
N PHE A 115 -5.26 -28.61 6.23
CA PHE A 115 -6.00 -28.52 4.96
C PHE A 115 -5.04 -28.44 3.78
N THR A 116 -5.51 -28.91 2.64
CA THR A 116 -4.88 -28.65 1.34
C THR A 116 -5.32 -27.29 0.79
N PRO A 117 -4.57 -26.66 -0.13
CA PRO A 117 -5.02 -25.46 -0.82
C PRO A 117 -6.43 -25.58 -1.39
N ARG A 118 -6.73 -26.69 -2.06
CA ARG A 118 -8.06 -26.97 -2.61
C ARG A 118 -9.13 -26.94 -1.53
N GLU A 119 -8.94 -27.66 -0.44
CA GLU A 119 -9.92 -27.73 0.65
C GLU A 119 -10.15 -26.37 1.30
N LEU A 120 -9.08 -25.58 1.54
CA LEU A 120 -9.20 -24.22 2.06
C LEU A 120 -10.02 -23.33 1.14
N MET A 121 -9.80 -23.40 -0.16
CA MET A 121 -10.56 -22.65 -1.17
C MET A 121 -12.02 -23.08 -1.21
N GLU A 122 -12.28 -24.38 -1.17
CA GLU A 122 -13.63 -24.95 -1.21
C GLU A 122 -14.43 -24.58 0.05
N VAL A 123 -13.81 -24.63 1.24
CA VAL A 123 -14.42 -24.18 2.50
C VAL A 123 -14.74 -22.68 2.44
N GLN A 124 -13.77 -21.88 1.98
CA GLN A 124 -13.97 -20.43 1.85
C GLN A 124 -15.11 -20.09 0.88
N ALA A 125 -15.16 -20.76 -0.29
CA ALA A 125 -16.24 -20.59 -1.25
C ALA A 125 -17.62 -20.95 -0.64
N GLY A 126 -17.66 -22.01 0.18
CA GLY A 126 -18.85 -22.40 0.90
C GLY A 126 -19.31 -21.34 1.90
N LEU A 127 -18.40 -20.71 2.63
CA LEU A 127 -18.71 -19.61 3.58
C LEU A 127 -19.31 -18.38 2.89
N TYR A 128 -18.90 -18.10 1.63
CA TYR A 128 -19.50 -17.06 0.81
C TYR A 128 -20.77 -17.50 0.07
N GLY A 129 -21.21 -18.76 0.25
CA GLY A 129 -22.43 -19.29 -0.38
C GLY A 129 -22.28 -19.54 -1.88
N ILE A 130 -21.05 -19.74 -2.39
CA ILE A 130 -20.80 -20.00 -3.80
C ILE A 130 -21.14 -21.46 -4.11
N ALA A 131 -22.08 -21.68 -5.04
CA ALA A 131 -22.47 -23.02 -5.47
C ALA A 131 -21.28 -23.77 -6.09
N LYS A 132 -21.21 -25.09 -5.90
CA LYS A 132 -20.06 -25.90 -6.35
C LYS A 132 -19.71 -25.73 -7.82
N ASN A 133 -20.71 -25.60 -8.69
CA ASN A 133 -20.55 -25.43 -10.14
C ASN A 133 -20.12 -24.00 -10.55
N GLN A 134 -20.07 -23.06 -9.61
CA GLN A 134 -19.63 -21.67 -9.83
C GLN A 134 -18.26 -21.39 -9.20
N ARG A 135 -17.66 -22.37 -8.53
CA ARG A 135 -16.38 -22.22 -7.87
C ARG A 135 -15.24 -22.25 -8.91
N ARG A 136 -14.33 -21.32 -8.76
CA ARG A 136 -13.16 -21.14 -9.63
C ARG A 136 -11.86 -21.60 -8.95
N THR A 137 -11.95 -22.61 -8.09
CA THR A 137 -10.83 -23.06 -7.24
C THR A 137 -9.61 -23.41 -8.07
N ASP A 138 -9.75 -24.24 -9.11
CA ASP A 138 -8.62 -24.66 -9.94
C ASP A 138 -8.02 -23.51 -10.73
N GLU A 139 -8.86 -22.66 -11.32
CA GLU A 139 -8.42 -21.47 -12.04
C GLU A 139 -7.61 -20.51 -11.18
N ILE A 140 -8.09 -20.23 -9.95
CA ILE A 140 -7.42 -19.34 -9.03
C ILE A 140 -6.09 -19.95 -8.53
N LEU A 141 -6.07 -21.26 -8.22
CA LEU A 141 -4.86 -21.96 -7.81
C LEU A 141 -3.81 -21.99 -8.92
N ASP A 142 -4.23 -22.14 -10.16
CA ASP A 142 -3.34 -22.07 -11.32
C ASP A 142 -2.76 -20.67 -11.49
N ALA A 143 -3.62 -19.64 -11.42
CA ALA A 143 -3.23 -18.25 -11.55
C ALA A 143 -2.20 -17.79 -10.50
N VAL A 144 -2.24 -18.35 -9.26
CA VAL A 144 -1.23 -18.08 -8.22
C VAL A 144 -0.05 -19.08 -8.25
N GLY A 145 0.02 -19.97 -9.26
CA GLY A 145 1.09 -20.95 -9.42
C GLY A 145 1.12 -22.00 -8.30
N LEU A 146 -0.05 -22.48 -7.88
CA LEU A 146 -0.23 -23.53 -6.85
C LEU A 146 -1.00 -24.76 -7.35
N ALA A 147 -1.22 -24.89 -8.66
CA ALA A 147 -1.97 -26.01 -9.24
C ALA A 147 -1.34 -27.38 -8.90
N ASP A 148 -0.02 -27.50 -8.99
CA ASP A 148 0.75 -28.72 -8.64
C ASP A 148 0.72 -29.06 -7.14
N LYS A 149 0.42 -28.09 -6.28
CA LYS A 149 0.33 -28.21 -4.83
C LYS A 149 -1.11 -28.22 -4.29
N ALA A 150 -2.10 -28.18 -5.19
CA ALA A 150 -3.52 -28.08 -4.83
C ALA A 150 -3.97 -29.13 -3.79
N ASN A 151 -3.38 -30.32 -3.82
CA ASN A 151 -3.72 -31.46 -2.95
C ASN A 151 -2.62 -31.77 -1.90
N SER A 152 -1.60 -30.91 -1.74
CA SER A 152 -0.56 -31.05 -0.72
C SER A 152 -0.99 -30.30 0.55
N TYR A 153 -0.67 -30.81 1.75
CA TYR A 153 -1.03 -30.11 2.99
C TYR A 153 -0.37 -28.73 3.09
N ALA A 154 -1.10 -27.74 3.58
CA ALA A 154 -0.61 -26.35 3.73
C ALA A 154 0.67 -26.25 4.57
N ARG A 155 0.88 -27.16 5.52
CA ARG A 155 2.12 -27.24 6.33
C ARG A 155 3.37 -27.55 5.49
N THR A 156 3.23 -28.19 4.34
CA THR A 156 4.36 -28.55 3.46
C THR A 156 4.72 -27.44 2.47
N LEU A 157 3.93 -26.37 2.40
CA LEU A 157 4.17 -25.24 1.53
C LEU A 157 5.25 -24.32 2.12
N SER A 158 6.06 -23.72 1.26
CA SER A 158 6.98 -22.65 1.63
C SER A 158 6.23 -21.40 2.13
N GLY A 159 6.93 -20.48 2.79
CA GLY A 159 6.34 -19.20 3.23
C GLY A 159 5.68 -18.43 2.09
N GLY A 160 6.37 -18.30 0.95
CA GLY A 160 5.85 -17.65 -0.25
C GLY A 160 4.64 -18.37 -0.85
N MET A 161 4.65 -19.71 -0.90
CA MET A 161 3.49 -20.48 -1.35
C MET A 161 2.27 -20.26 -0.45
N ARG A 162 2.47 -20.23 0.87
CA ARG A 162 1.39 -19.92 1.83
C ARG A 162 0.86 -18.50 1.65
N ARG A 163 1.73 -17.51 1.34
CA ARG A 163 1.32 -16.14 1.05
C ARG A 163 0.45 -16.08 -0.21
N ARG A 164 0.86 -16.75 -1.29
CA ARG A 164 0.06 -16.85 -2.53
C ARG A 164 -1.29 -17.55 -2.30
N LEU A 165 -1.33 -18.56 -1.44
CA LEU A 165 -2.57 -19.21 -1.05
C LEU A 165 -3.53 -18.29 -0.28
N LEU A 166 -3.02 -17.37 0.56
CA LEU A 166 -3.84 -16.36 1.22
C LEU A 166 -4.46 -15.38 0.20
N VAL A 167 -3.71 -14.97 -0.82
CA VAL A 167 -4.25 -14.15 -1.92
C VAL A 167 -5.32 -14.91 -2.68
N ALA A 168 -5.06 -16.17 -3.06
CA ALA A 168 -6.05 -17.04 -3.68
C ALA A 168 -7.34 -17.14 -2.85
N LYS A 169 -7.20 -17.36 -1.54
CA LYS A 169 -8.31 -17.42 -0.60
C LYS A 169 -9.13 -16.13 -0.56
N ALA A 170 -8.45 -14.97 -0.60
CA ALA A 170 -9.11 -13.67 -0.63
C ALA A 170 -9.90 -13.43 -1.93
N MET A 171 -9.49 -14.07 -3.04
CA MET A 171 -10.11 -13.93 -4.36
C MET A 171 -11.24 -14.92 -4.64
N VAL A 172 -11.51 -15.89 -3.76
CA VAL A 172 -12.51 -16.97 -3.97
C VAL A 172 -13.88 -16.45 -4.38
N HIS A 173 -14.31 -15.34 -3.79
CA HIS A 173 -15.64 -14.74 -4.04
C HIS A 173 -15.61 -13.61 -5.08
N SER A 174 -14.49 -13.49 -5.83
CA SER A 174 -14.28 -12.46 -6.86
C SER A 174 -14.59 -11.05 -6.35
N PRO A 175 -13.92 -10.59 -5.26
CA PRO A 175 -14.16 -9.28 -4.69
C PRO A 175 -13.78 -8.17 -5.66
N ARG A 176 -14.45 -7.03 -5.55
CA ARG A 176 -14.13 -5.83 -6.33
C ARG A 176 -12.94 -5.05 -5.78
N ILE A 177 -12.61 -5.30 -4.51
CA ILE A 177 -11.51 -4.66 -3.79
C ILE A 177 -10.66 -5.73 -3.14
N LEU A 178 -9.35 -5.67 -3.35
CA LEU A 178 -8.36 -6.53 -2.72
C LEU A 178 -7.49 -5.70 -1.77
N VAL A 179 -7.50 -6.03 -0.48
CA VAL A 179 -6.63 -5.42 0.53
C VAL A 179 -5.48 -6.36 0.83
N LEU A 180 -4.28 -5.86 0.71
CA LEU A 180 -3.03 -6.58 0.96
C LEU A 180 -2.30 -5.90 2.14
N ASP A 181 -2.30 -6.56 3.30
CA ASP A 181 -1.61 -6.04 4.50
C ASP A 181 -0.21 -6.65 4.59
N GLU A 182 0.80 -5.88 4.20
CA GLU A 182 2.22 -6.27 4.13
C GLU A 182 2.46 -7.63 3.42
N PRO A 183 2.01 -7.78 2.17
CA PRO A 183 1.92 -9.10 1.52
C PRO A 183 3.28 -9.72 1.20
N THR A 184 4.35 -8.93 1.15
CA THR A 184 5.72 -9.34 0.76
C THR A 184 6.68 -9.48 1.93
N ALA A 185 6.22 -9.25 3.16
CA ALA A 185 7.05 -9.38 4.34
C ALA A 185 7.61 -10.82 4.48
N GLY A 186 8.95 -10.95 4.44
CA GLY A 186 9.63 -12.24 4.53
C GLY A 186 9.49 -13.15 3.30
N VAL A 187 9.13 -12.58 2.14
CA VAL A 187 9.04 -13.29 0.85
C VAL A 187 10.30 -13.00 0.05
N ASP A 188 10.88 -14.02 -0.59
CA ASP A 188 12.02 -13.86 -1.48
C ASP A 188 11.65 -13.07 -2.76
N ILE A 189 12.68 -12.55 -3.44
CA ILE A 189 12.51 -11.61 -4.56
C ILE A 189 11.71 -12.24 -5.72
N GLU A 190 11.99 -13.49 -6.08
CA GLU A 190 11.34 -14.15 -7.22
C GLU A 190 9.84 -14.35 -6.96
N LEU A 191 9.48 -14.82 -5.76
CA LEU A 191 8.09 -15.01 -5.37
C LEU A 191 7.35 -13.67 -5.18
N ARG A 192 8.08 -12.61 -4.80
CA ARG A 192 7.53 -11.24 -4.74
C ARG A 192 7.13 -10.75 -6.12
N ILE A 193 7.99 -10.92 -7.12
CA ILE A 193 7.70 -10.53 -8.52
C ILE A 193 6.45 -11.27 -9.02
N GLN A 194 6.37 -12.59 -8.84
CA GLN A 194 5.21 -13.39 -9.26
C GLN A 194 3.91 -12.93 -8.58
N LEU A 195 3.97 -12.57 -7.30
CA LEU A 195 2.81 -12.02 -6.58
C LEU A 195 2.35 -10.70 -7.19
N TRP A 196 3.31 -9.79 -7.45
CA TRP A 196 2.99 -8.47 -8.02
C TRP A 196 2.46 -8.57 -9.45
N ASP A 197 2.98 -9.46 -10.27
CA ASP A 197 2.46 -9.71 -11.62
C ASP A 197 1.00 -10.17 -11.58
N TYR A 198 0.66 -11.07 -10.67
CA TYR A 198 -0.71 -11.52 -10.47
C TYR A 198 -1.62 -10.39 -9.97
N VAL A 199 -1.18 -9.60 -8.99
CA VAL A 199 -1.98 -8.49 -8.44
C VAL A 199 -2.16 -7.36 -9.48
N ARG A 200 -1.12 -7.05 -10.27
CA ARG A 200 -1.22 -6.11 -11.40
C ARG A 200 -2.24 -6.57 -12.43
N GLU A 201 -2.29 -7.88 -12.73
CA GLU A 201 -3.27 -8.43 -13.65
C GLU A 201 -4.70 -8.29 -13.11
N LEU A 202 -4.93 -8.58 -11.82
CA LEU A 202 -6.22 -8.35 -11.18
C LEU A 202 -6.65 -6.87 -11.25
N ASN A 203 -5.69 -5.96 -11.02
CA ASN A 203 -5.97 -4.51 -11.10
C ASN A 203 -6.30 -4.09 -12.53
N ARG A 204 -5.56 -4.57 -13.55
CA ARG A 204 -5.89 -4.33 -14.96
C ARG A 204 -7.27 -4.83 -15.36
N GLN A 205 -7.75 -5.88 -14.72
CA GLN A 205 -9.11 -6.42 -14.89
C GLN A 205 -10.18 -5.61 -14.12
N GLY A 206 -9.79 -4.53 -13.44
CA GLY A 206 -10.69 -3.61 -12.75
C GLY A 206 -10.84 -3.83 -11.25
N THR A 207 -10.09 -4.76 -10.65
CA THR A 207 -10.04 -4.89 -9.19
C THR A 207 -9.31 -3.71 -8.58
N THR A 208 -9.92 -3.02 -7.62
CA THR A 208 -9.23 -1.99 -6.82
C THR A 208 -8.30 -2.66 -5.83
N VAL A 209 -7.06 -2.18 -5.72
CA VAL A 209 -6.07 -2.73 -4.79
C VAL A 209 -5.72 -1.70 -3.72
N LEU A 210 -5.84 -2.08 -2.44
CA LEU A 210 -5.33 -1.32 -1.31
C LEU A 210 -4.14 -2.07 -0.71
N LEU A 211 -2.95 -1.49 -0.81
CA LEU A 211 -1.70 -2.05 -0.31
C LEU A 211 -1.26 -1.32 0.95
N THR A 212 -0.89 -2.07 2.00
CA THR A 212 0.02 -1.55 3.02
C THR A 212 1.37 -2.24 2.87
N THR A 213 2.43 -1.49 2.97
CA THR A 213 3.80 -2.01 2.93
C THR A 213 4.73 -1.11 3.73
N HIS A 214 5.83 -1.65 4.19
CA HIS A 214 6.96 -0.90 4.70
C HIS A 214 8.10 -0.81 3.67
N TYR A 215 7.95 -1.48 2.53
CA TYR A 215 8.84 -1.33 1.36
C TYR A 215 8.30 -0.21 0.48
N LEU A 216 8.80 1.01 0.68
CA LEU A 216 8.30 2.20 0.01
C LEU A 216 8.51 2.16 -1.50
N GLU A 217 9.58 1.47 -1.96
CA GLU A 217 9.84 1.18 -3.38
C GLU A 217 8.66 0.44 -4.05
N GLU A 218 8.01 -0.51 -3.32
CA GLU A 218 6.83 -1.22 -3.85
C GLU A 218 5.65 -0.26 -4.07
N ALA A 219 5.44 0.65 -3.14
CA ALA A 219 4.36 1.64 -3.26
C ALA A 219 4.64 2.63 -4.40
N GLU A 220 5.90 3.02 -4.58
CA GLU A 220 6.33 3.90 -5.67
C GLU A 220 6.16 3.26 -7.05
N GLU A 221 6.52 1.97 -7.17
CA GLU A 221 6.46 1.25 -8.44
C GLU A 221 5.05 0.81 -8.83
N LEU A 222 4.21 0.46 -7.83
CA LEU A 222 2.93 -0.20 -8.08
C LEU A 222 1.73 0.73 -7.99
N CYS A 223 1.80 1.77 -7.14
CA CYS A 223 0.61 2.49 -6.73
C CYS A 223 0.44 3.82 -7.48
N ASP A 224 -0.78 4.04 -7.99
CA ASP A 224 -1.18 5.29 -8.64
C ASP A 224 -1.26 6.43 -7.62
N LYS A 225 -1.77 6.11 -6.42
CA LYS A 225 -1.99 7.05 -5.32
C LYS A 225 -1.46 6.50 -4.01
N VAL A 226 -0.99 7.41 -3.17
CA VAL A 226 -0.45 7.11 -1.85
C VAL A 226 -1.12 7.99 -0.81
N ALA A 227 -1.57 7.39 0.29
CA ALA A 227 -1.88 8.12 1.52
C ALA A 227 -0.86 7.75 2.60
N ILE A 228 -0.37 8.75 3.31
CA ILE A 228 0.50 8.58 4.48
C ILE A 228 -0.32 8.84 5.72
N ILE A 229 -0.35 7.85 6.62
CA ILE A 229 -1.01 7.96 7.92
C ILE A 229 0.04 8.00 9.03
N ASN A 230 -0.09 8.95 9.96
CA ASN A 230 0.74 9.05 11.15
C ASN A 230 -0.13 9.43 12.35
N HIS A 231 0.13 8.83 13.53
CA HIS A 231 -0.66 9.04 14.75
C HIS A 231 -2.19 8.98 14.54
N GLY A 232 -2.64 8.08 13.67
CA GLY A 232 -4.06 7.89 13.35
C GLY A 232 -4.66 8.95 12.45
N ARG A 233 -3.87 9.86 11.83
CA ARG A 233 -4.33 10.90 10.92
C ARG A 233 -3.70 10.76 9.54
N VAL A 234 -4.42 11.13 8.50
CA VAL A 234 -3.85 11.23 7.14
C VAL A 234 -3.06 12.55 7.07
N VAL A 235 -1.73 12.42 6.90
CA VAL A 235 -0.82 13.57 6.79
C VAL A 235 -0.57 14.01 5.36
N ALA A 236 -0.71 13.07 4.40
CA ALA A 236 -0.65 13.35 2.96
C ALA A 236 -1.49 12.33 2.19
N CYS A 237 -2.11 12.73 1.10
CA CYS A 237 -2.79 11.86 0.16
C CYS A 237 -2.82 12.51 -1.21
N ASP A 238 -2.15 11.90 -2.20
CA ASP A 238 -2.11 12.41 -3.59
C ASP A 238 -1.65 11.30 -4.55
N GLU A 239 -1.61 11.61 -5.84
CA GLU A 239 -0.94 10.76 -6.83
C GLU A 239 0.54 10.61 -6.46
N THR A 240 1.09 9.40 -6.63
CA THR A 240 2.48 9.07 -6.27
C THR A 240 3.46 10.06 -6.93
N LYS A 241 3.29 10.30 -8.23
CA LYS A 241 4.14 11.24 -8.98
C LYS A 241 4.03 12.69 -8.47
N THR A 242 2.81 13.12 -8.09
CA THR A 242 2.57 14.46 -7.55
C THR A 242 3.23 14.64 -6.19
N LEU A 243 3.16 13.60 -5.33
CA LEU A 243 3.83 13.63 -4.02
C LEU A 243 5.35 13.73 -4.17
N LEU A 244 5.94 12.95 -5.07
CA LEU A 244 7.38 13.00 -5.34
C LEU A 244 7.81 14.35 -5.94
N SER A 245 7.01 14.92 -6.84
CA SER A 245 7.32 16.22 -7.45
C SER A 245 7.28 17.40 -6.46
N LYS A 246 6.54 17.26 -5.35
CA LYS A 246 6.52 18.26 -4.26
C LYS A 246 7.83 18.28 -3.46
N MET A 247 8.60 17.20 -3.52
CA MET A 247 9.96 17.13 -2.98
C MET A 247 10.91 17.77 -4.00
N ASP A 248 10.99 19.13 -4.00
CA ASP A 248 11.95 19.88 -4.83
C ASP A 248 13.38 19.67 -4.30
N ALA A 249 13.81 18.43 -4.22
CA ALA A 249 15.11 18.02 -3.74
C ALA A 249 15.68 16.92 -4.65
N LYS A 250 16.92 17.08 -5.10
CA LYS A 250 17.70 16.07 -5.80
C LYS A 250 19.08 15.94 -5.18
N GLU A 251 19.66 14.78 -5.32
CA GLU A 251 21.03 14.51 -4.92
C GLU A 251 21.89 14.28 -6.17
N LEU A 252 22.97 15.07 -6.28
CA LEU A 252 24.00 14.89 -7.30
C LEU A 252 25.27 14.37 -6.61
N ASN A 253 25.67 13.16 -6.96
CA ASN A 253 26.92 12.57 -6.52
C ASN A 253 27.99 12.74 -7.59
N VAL A 254 29.05 13.47 -7.28
CA VAL A 254 30.18 13.71 -8.17
C VAL A 254 31.41 13.01 -7.59
N THR A 255 31.90 12.00 -8.31
CA THR A 255 33.16 11.34 -7.98
C THR A 255 34.28 12.08 -8.71
N VAL A 256 35.28 12.57 -7.99
CA VAL A 256 36.43 13.29 -8.54
C VAL A 256 37.67 12.40 -8.57
N ALA A 257 38.58 12.69 -9.50
CA ALA A 257 39.83 11.95 -9.64
C ALA A 257 40.80 12.17 -8.47
N GLN A 258 40.69 13.30 -7.80
CA GLN A 258 41.54 13.70 -6.68
C GLN A 258 41.02 13.15 -5.34
N THR A 259 41.92 12.83 -4.42
CA THR A 259 41.61 12.52 -3.04
C THR A 259 41.39 13.83 -2.26
N LEU A 260 40.27 13.93 -1.57
CA LEU A 260 39.88 15.10 -0.79
C LEU A 260 39.90 14.79 0.70
N ASN A 261 40.44 15.68 1.51
CA ASN A 261 40.33 15.59 2.96
C ASN A 261 39.11 16.33 3.51
N ASN A 262 38.63 17.36 2.79
CA ASN A 262 37.48 18.18 3.15
C ASN A 262 36.79 18.68 1.88
N VAL A 263 35.55 19.13 2.02
CA VAL A 263 34.82 19.86 0.97
C VAL A 263 35.51 21.20 0.74
N PRO A 264 35.95 21.52 -0.50
CA PRO A 264 36.51 22.83 -0.83
C PRO A 264 35.56 23.97 -0.49
N ASP A 265 36.07 25.06 0.09
CA ASP A 265 35.25 26.20 0.52
C ASP A 265 34.49 26.86 -0.64
N LEU A 266 35.04 26.82 -1.85
CA LEU A 266 34.39 27.30 -3.07
C LEU A 266 33.07 26.61 -3.36
N LEU A 267 32.85 25.38 -2.90
CA LEU A 267 31.66 24.59 -3.12
C LEU A 267 30.58 24.80 -2.06
N ARG A 268 30.77 25.74 -1.12
CA ARG A 268 29.83 26.00 -0.03
C ARG A 268 29.04 27.28 -0.29
N GLY A 269 27.79 27.34 0.21
CA GLY A 269 27.02 28.59 0.28
C GLY A 269 26.27 28.97 -1.02
N HIS A 270 26.09 28.06 -1.99
CA HIS A 270 25.44 28.33 -3.26
C HIS A 270 23.98 27.83 -3.38
N GLY A 271 23.27 27.77 -2.25
CA GLY A 271 21.85 27.33 -2.23
C GLY A 271 21.66 25.83 -2.27
N TYR A 272 22.71 25.04 -2.05
CA TYR A 272 22.69 23.59 -1.87
C TYR A 272 23.53 23.18 -0.66
N ASN A 273 23.32 21.96 -0.17
CA ASN A 273 24.20 21.34 0.84
C ASN A 273 25.19 20.42 0.14
N VAL A 274 26.46 20.46 0.54
CA VAL A 274 27.51 19.59 0.00
C VAL A 274 28.23 18.85 1.11
N ASN A 275 28.40 17.53 0.94
CA ASN A 275 29.12 16.65 1.85
C ASN A 275 30.16 15.83 1.09
N LEU A 276 31.27 15.52 1.77
CA LEU A 276 32.27 14.58 1.26
C LEU A 276 31.93 13.16 1.76
N ILE A 277 31.78 12.24 0.85
CA ILE A 277 31.52 10.82 1.14
C ILE A 277 32.77 10.02 0.76
N GLY A 278 33.46 9.46 1.77
CA GLY A 278 34.75 8.81 1.57
C GLY A 278 35.84 9.82 1.21
N GLU A 279 36.72 9.48 0.29
CA GLU A 279 37.91 10.26 -0.04
C GLU A 279 37.79 11.08 -1.34
N ASN A 280 36.78 10.82 -2.19
CA ASN A 280 36.73 11.44 -3.52
C ASN A 280 35.31 11.63 -4.08
N ARG A 281 34.25 11.44 -3.27
CA ARG A 281 32.87 11.63 -3.71
C ARG A 281 32.22 12.80 -2.98
N LEU A 282 31.75 13.77 -3.74
CA LEU A 282 30.98 14.91 -3.26
C LEU A 282 29.50 14.66 -3.52
N SER A 283 28.67 14.72 -2.47
CA SER A 283 27.19 14.65 -2.55
C SER A 283 26.62 16.05 -2.38
N PHE A 284 25.90 16.51 -3.39
CA PHE A 284 25.19 17.80 -3.43
C PHE A 284 23.71 17.57 -3.29
N GLN A 285 23.10 18.06 -2.22
CA GLN A 285 21.65 18.11 -2.06
C GLN A 285 21.15 19.50 -2.46
N TYR A 286 20.34 19.56 -3.52
CA TYR A 286 19.91 20.82 -4.12
C TYR A 286 18.45 20.76 -4.56
N SER A 287 17.84 21.97 -4.69
CA SER A 287 16.50 22.16 -5.25
C SER A 287 16.61 22.46 -6.74
N PRO A 288 16.14 21.59 -7.66
CA PRO A 288 16.19 21.82 -9.10
C PRO A 288 15.54 23.13 -9.56
N SER A 289 14.52 23.59 -8.83
CA SER A 289 13.87 24.88 -9.10
C SER A 289 14.77 26.11 -8.80
N LYS A 290 15.84 25.93 -8.02
CA LYS A 290 16.72 27.03 -7.56
C LYS A 290 18.14 26.91 -8.10
N VAL A 291 18.63 25.70 -8.34
CA VAL A 291 20.02 25.43 -8.72
C VAL A 291 20.06 24.47 -9.90
N GLU A 292 20.73 24.87 -10.96
CA GLU A 292 20.98 24.01 -12.13
C GLU A 292 22.23 23.17 -11.90
N ILE A 293 22.20 21.90 -12.36
CA ILE A 293 23.34 20.97 -12.28
C ILE A 293 24.59 21.57 -12.94
N GLY A 294 24.42 22.28 -14.06
CA GLY A 294 25.52 22.94 -14.78
C GLY A 294 26.33 23.86 -13.86
N ASN A 295 25.64 24.67 -13.05
CA ASN A 295 26.32 25.59 -12.11
C ASN A 295 27.13 24.84 -11.04
N ILE A 296 26.64 23.68 -10.58
CA ILE A 296 27.36 22.84 -9.62
C ILE A 296 28.63 22.28 -10.27
N LEU A 297 28.54 21.77 -11.49
CA LEU A 297 29.66 21.19 -12.21
C LEU A 297 30.71 22.24 -12.57
N ASP A 298 30.29 23.46 -12.93
CA ASP A 298 31.19 24.58 -13.18
C ASP A 298 31.99 24.95 -11.92
N LEU A 299 31.34 24.98 -10.75
CA LEU A 299 32.00 25.24 -9.47
C LEU A 299 32.97 24.11 -9.09
N VAL A 300 32.64 22.85 -9.36
CA VAL A 300 33.53 21.71 -9.16
C VAL A 300 34.78 21.86 -10.03
N SER A 301 34.62 22.25 -11.31
CA SER A 301 35.74 22.50 -12.23
C SER A 301 36.58 23.71 -11.78
N GLN A 302 35.94 24.80 -11.32
CA GLN A 302 36.66 26.00 -10.80
C GLN A 302 37.43 25.70 -9.51
N ALA A 303 36.97 24.73 -8.71
CA ALA A 303 37.70 24.22 -7.56
C ALA A 303 38.93 23.37 -7.93
N GLY A 304 39.23 23.21 -9.23
CA GLY A 304 40.38 22.43 -9.73
C GLY A 304 40.13 20.92 -9.68
N LEU A 305 38.90 20.48 -9.52
CA LEU A 305 38.55 19.07 -9.43
C LEU A 305 38.15 18.50 -10.80
N THR A 306 38.69 17.32 -11.12
CA THR A 306 38.34 16.59 -12.35
C THR A 306 37.26 15.57 -12.06
N VAL A 307 36.12 15.71 -12.72
CA VAL A 307 34.98 14.76 -12.58
C VAL A 307 35.38 13.44 -13.24
N ALA A 308 35.34 12.37 -12.44
CA ALA A 308 35.59 10.99 -12.91
C ALA A 308 34.29 10.23 -13.17
N ASP A 309 33.26 10.47 -12.36
CA ASP A 309 31.95 9.87 -12.50
C ASP A 309 30.85 10.79 -11.93
N LEU A 310 29.63 10.63 -12.42
CA LEU A 310 28.49 11.45 -12.03
C LEU A 310 27.23 10.58 -11.96
N THR A 311 26.54 10.64 -10.82
CA THR A 311 25.24 10.00 -10.64
C THR A 311 24.25 10.96 -10.01
N THR A 312 22.99 10.93 -10.46
CA THR A 312 21.89 11.69 -9.86
C THR A 312 20.94 10.74 -9.18
N LYS A 313 20.49 11.11 -7.98
CA LYS A 313 19.39 10.44 -7.29
C LYS A 313 18.23 11.44 -7.16
N GLU A 314 17.05 11.03 -7.63
CA GLU A 314 15.82 11.76 -7.36
C GLU A 314 15.33 11.40 -5.96
N SER A 315 14.58 12.31 -5.34
CA SER A 315 13.90 11.99 -4.06
C SER A 315 12.92 10.87 -4.29
N ASP A 316 12.94 9.90 -3.40
CA ASP A 316 12.04 8.76 -3.41
C ASP A 316 10.94 8.90 -2.33
N LEU A 317 10.01 7.95 -2.32
CA LEU A 317 8.95 7.93 -1.30
C LEU A 317 9.49 7.79 0.13
N GLU A 318 10.71 7.25 0.31
CA GLU A 318 11.34 7.12 1.62
C GLU A 318 11.75 8.50 2.17
N ASP A 319 12.35 9.33 1.34
CA ASP A 319 12.73 10.71 1.70
C ASP A 319 11.47 11.53 2.07
N LEU A 320 10.42 11.45 1.25
CA LEU A 320 9.13 12.11 1.50
C LEU A 320 8.49 11.62 2.81
N PHE A 321 8.44 10.31 3.00
CA PHE A 321 7.85 9.68 4.18
C PHE A 321 8.55 10.13 5.45
N LEU A 322 9.89 10.13 5.46
CA LEU A 322 10.69 10.58 6.59
C LEU A 322 10.47 12.08 6.87
N HIS A 323 10.39 12.90 5.84
CA HIS A 323 10.13 14.32 5.97
C HIS A 323 8.78 14.59 6.63
N LEU A 324 7.69 14.06 6.06
CA LEU A 324 6.33 14.27 6.54
C LEU A 324 6.08 13.72 7.95
N THR A 325 6.64 12.56 8.27
CA THR A 325 6.47 11.96 9.60
C THR A 325 7.26 12.71 10.67
N ARG A 326 8.44 13.29 10.37
CA ARG A 326 9.20 14.13 11.28
C ARG A 326 8.51 15.47 11.54
N GLU A 327 8.00 16.12 10.50
CA GLU A 327 7.25 17.38 10.65
C GLU A 327 5.98 17.21 11.50
N ASP A 328 5.23 16.11 11.28
CA ASP A 328 4.03 15.83 12.06
C ASP A 328 4.36 15.53 13.53
N ASN A 329 5.42 14.76 13.79
CA ASN A 329 5.90 14.51 15.15
C ASN A 329 6.32 15.80 15.86
N ALA A 330 6.94 16.75 15.15
CA ALA A 330 7.34 18.05 15.72
C ALA A 330 6.14 18.95 16.02
N LYS A 331 4.99 18.78 15.36
CA LYS A 331 3.75 19.53 15.66
C LYS A 331 2.97 18.96 16.84
N ILE A 332 3.21 17.70 17.21
CA ILE A 332 2.52 16.99 18.29
C ILE A 332 3.31 17.08 19.62
N ALA A 333 4.64 17.27 19.55
CA ALA A 333 5.52 17.45 20.71
C ALA A 333 5.44 18.88 21.26
#